data_577abb1fca1febc5821eb5240a486433
#
_entry.id   577abb1fca1febc5821eb5240a486433
#
_cell.length_a   1.000
_cell.length_b   1.000
_cell.length_c   1.000
_cell.angle_alpha   90.00
_cell.angle_beta   90.00
_cell.angle_gamma   90.00
#
_symmetry.space_group_name_H-M   'P 1'
#
loop_
_entity.id
_entity.type
_entity.pdbx_description
1 polymer ?
#
loop_
_entity_poly.entity_id
_entity_poly.type
_entity_poly.pdbx_seq_one_letter_code
_entity_poly.pdbx_strand_id
1 'polypeptide(L)' 'WHDDLLRQLVAEGCPRAKARRLATMIVASIEGALVLARTQRDVRPLNDVTAELHLLLRSAA' A
#
# COMPACT_ATOMS: atom_id res chain seq x y z
N TRP A 1 -0.36 4.12 11.49
CA TRP A 1 -0.63 4.65 10.15
C TRP A 1 -1.58 3.76 9.32
N HIS A 2 -1.72 2.52 9.72
CA HIS A 2 -2.71 1.61 9.11
C HIS A 2 -4.13 2.16 9.28
N ASP A 3 -4.46 2.64 10.47
CA ASP A 3 -5.79 3.18 10.76
C ASP A 3 -6.06 4.46 9.99
N ASP A 4 -5.05 5.30 9.81
CA ASP A 4 -5.18 6.53 9.04
C ASP A 4 -5.45 6.22 7.58
N LEU A 5 -4.75 5.22 7.04
CA LEU A 5 -4.94 4.78 5.66
C LEU A 5 -6.33 4.19 5.47
N LEU A 6 -6.81 3.38 6.42
CA LEU A 6 -8.14 2.81 6.39
C LEU A 6 -9.20 3.93 6.33
N ARG A 7 -9.09 4.91 7.20
CA ARG A 7 -10.04 6.03 7.23
C ARG A 7 -10.03 6.82 5.93
N GLN A 8 -8.84 7.01 5.35
CA GLN A 8 -8.71 7.72 4.08
C GLN A 8 -9.42 6.97 2.96
N LEU A 9 -9.24 5.65 2.88
CA LEU A 9 -9.87 4.84 1.85
C LEU A 9 -11.39 4.84 1.98
N VAL A 10 -11.91 4.76 3.20
CA VAL A 10 -13.35 4.81 3.45
C VAL A 10 -13.90 6.19 3.05
N ALA A 11 -13.18 7.26 3.39
CA ALA A 11 -13.58 8.62 3.04
C ALA A 11 -13.66 8.84 1.53
N GLU A 12 -12.86 8.11 0.76
CA GLU A 12 -12.87 8.19 -0.71
C GLU A 12 -13.90 7.27 -1.36
N GLY A 13 -14.76 6.64 -0.57
CA GLY A 13 -15.86 5.84 -1.08
C GLY A 13 -15.59 4.34 -1.16
N CYS A 14 -14.46 3.87 -0.68
CA CYS A 14 -14.16 2.44 -0.69
C CYS A 14 -14.98 1.75 0.42
N PRO A 15 -15.66 0.61 0.12
CA PRO A 15 -16.37 -0.14 1.15
C PRO A 15 -15.42 -0.52 2.29
N ARG A 16 -15.92 -0.44 3.54
CA ARG A 16 -15.09 -0.61 4.72
C ARG A 16 -14.30 -1.93 4.73
N ALA A 17 -14.94 -3.03 4.40
CA ALA A 17 -14.28 -4.33 4.38
C ALA A 17 -13.14 -4.38 3.35
N LYS A 18 -13.38 -3.81 2.18
CA LYS A 18 -12.35 -3.73 1.14
C LYS A 18 -11.24 -2.76 1.55
N ALA A 19 -11.59 -1.64 2.15
CA ALA A 19 -10.63 -0.65 2.63
C ALA A 19 -9.68 -1.27 3.66
N ARG A 20 -10.20 -2.10 4.56
CA ARG A 20 -9.38 -2.80 5.56
C ARG A 20 -8.36 -3.73 4.89
N ARG A 21 -8.81 -4.51 3.90
CA ARG A 21 -7.90 -5.42 3.18
C ARG A 21 -6.85 -4.65 2.39
N LEU A 22 -7.25 -3.57 1.72
CA LEU A 22 -6.32 -2.75 0.96
C LEU A 22 -5.30 -2.07 1.87
N ALA A 23 -5.73 -1.53 3.01
CA ALA A 23 -4.82 -0.91 3.97
C ALA A 23 -3.78 -1.91 4.46
N THR A 24 -4.21 -3.13 4.80
CA THR A 24 -3.30 -4.18 5.24
C THR A 24 -2.28 -4.52 4.15
N MET A 25 -2.76 -4.68 2.93
CA MET A 25 -1.88 -5.01 1.81
C MET A 25 -0.87 -3.90 1.52
N ILE A 26 -1.32 -2.65 1.54
CA ILE A 26 -0.44 -1.50 1.30
C ILE A 26 0.67 -1.45 2.34
N VAL A 27 0.29 -1.53 3.63
CA VAL A 27 1.26 -1.48 4.73
C VAL A 27 2.24 -2.64 4.63
N ALA A 28 1.73 -3.87 4.42
CA ALA A 28 2.57 -5.06 4.32
C ALA A 28 3.53 -4.97 3.13
N SER A 29 3.04 -4.47 2.00
CA SER A 29 3.86 -4.33 0.79
C SER A 29 4.99 -3.34 0.99
N ILE A 30 4.70 -2.20 1.62
CA ILE A 30 5.71 -1.17 1.87
C ILE A 30 6.75 -1.67 2.87
N GLU A 31 6.30 -2.33 3.95
CA GLU A 31 7.23 -2.88 4.94
C GLU A 31 8.13 -3.94 4.33
N GLY A 32 7.56 -4.84 3.50
CA GLY A 32 8.34 -5.83 2.77
C GLY A 32 9.34 -5.19 1.81
N ALA A 33 8.91 -4.16 1.09
CA ALA A 33 9.78 -3.44 0.16
C ALA A 33 10.93 -2.75 0.90
N LEU A 34 10.67 -2.21 2.10
CA LEU A 34 11.73 -1.62 2.92
C LEU A 34 12.78 -2.65 3.32
N VAL A 35 12.33 -3.84 3.72
CA VAL A 35 13.26 -4.94 4.06
C VAL A 35 14.11 -5.33 2.85
N LEU A 36 13.48 -5.50 1.69
CA LEU A 36 14.20 -5.83 0.46
C LEU A 36 15.20 -4.74 0.07
N ALA A 37 14.78 -3.48 0.18
CA ALA A 37 15.63 -2.35 -0.16
C ALA A 37 16.88 -2.30 0.73
N ARG A 38 16.71 -2.56 2.03
CA ARG A 38 17.84 -2.61 2.95
C ARG A 38 18.77 -3.79 2.66
N THR A 39 18.19 -4.97 2.44
CA THR A 39 18.94 -6.18 2.16
C THR A 39 19.74 -6.05 0.86
N GLN A 40 19.14 -5.48 -0.16
CA GLN A 40 19.75 -5.33 -1.47
C GLN A 40 20.55 -4.02 -1.61
N ARG A 41 20.44 -3.12 -0.65
CA ARG A 41 21.02 -1.77 -0.70
C ARG A 41 20.61 -1.04 -1.99
N ASP A 42 19.31 -1.09 -2.28
CA ASP A 42 18.75 -0.60 -3.54
C ASP A 42 17.34 -0.13 -3.27
N VAL A 43 16.98 1.04 -3.77
CA VAL A 43 15.64 1.59 -3.60
C VAL A 43 14.64 1.05 -4.63
N ARG A 44 15.08 0.28 -5.62
CA ARG A 44 14.18 -0.25 -6.65
C ARG A 44 13.01 -1.04 -6.09
N PRO A 45 13.14 -1.89 -5.05
CA PRO A 45 11.97 -2.57 -4.50
C PRO A 45 10.88 -1.62 -4.04
N LEU A 46 11.24 -0.47 -3.45
CA LEU A 46 10.27 0.54 -3.04
C LEU A 46 9.59 1.17 -4.25
N ASN A 47 10.36 1.49 -5.28
CA ASN A 47 9.81 2.07 -6.51
C ASN A 47 8.86 1.10 -7.20
N ASP A 48 9.22 -0.18 -7.26
CA ASP A 48 8.39 -1.21 -7.88
C ASP A 48 7.06 -1.35 -7.15
N VAL A 49 7.11 -1.46 -5.83
CA VAL A 49 5.90 -1.60 -5.01
C VAL A 49 5.02 -0.36 -5.12
N THR A 50 5.63 0.82 -5.05
CA THR A 50 4.89 2.08 -5.15
C THR A 50 4.17 2.19 -6.49
N ALA A 51 4.85 1.82 -7.59
CA ALA A 51 4.25 1.88 -8.92
C ALA A 51 3.04 0.94 -9.03
N GLU A 52 3.17 -0.28 -8.53
CA GLU A 52 2.07 -1.26 -8.60
C GLU A 52 0.92 -0.89 -7.67
N LEU A 53 1.21 -0.38 -6.48
CA LEU A 53 0.17 0.07 -5.55
C LEU A 53 -0.60 1.24 -6.14
N HIS A 54 0.09 2.14 -6.82
CA HIS A 54 -0.55 3.29 -7.47
C HIS A 54 -1.57 2.83 -8.52
N LEU A 55 -1.19 1.87 -9.35
CA LEU A 55 -2.09 1.29 -10.36
C LEU A 55 -3.27 0.59 -9.72
N LEU A 56 -3.02 -0.18 -8.68
CA LEU A 56 -4.06 -0.91 -7.96
C LEU A 56 -5.09 0.04 -7.35
N LEU A 57 -4.63 1.10 -6.71
CA LEU A 57 -5.51 2.07 -6.06
C LEU A 57 -6.36 2.82 -7.07
N ARG A 58 -5.81 3.13 -8.24
CA ARG A 58 -6.58 3.75 -9.31
C ARG A 58 -7.70 2.84 -9.80
N SER A 59 -7.45 1.54 -9.87
CA SER A 59 -8.45 0.56 -10.28
C SER A 59 -9.50 0.32 -9.20
N ALA A 60 -9.15 0.48 -7.93
CA ALA A 60 -10.05 0.24 -6.81
C ALA A 60 -11.01 1.40 -6.57
N ALA A 61 -10.66 2.58 -7.03
CA ALA A 61 -11.51 3.76 -6.93
C ALA A 61 -12.60 3.71 -8.01
#